data_128dca556a9d1163982c694545f25df2
#
_entry.id   128dca556a9d1163982c694545f25df2
#
_cell.length_a   1.000
_cell.length_b   1.000
_cell.length_c   1.000
_cell.angle_alpha   90.00
_cell.angle_beta   90.00
_cell.angle_gamma   90.00
#
_symmetry.space_group_name_H-M   'P 1'
#
loop_
_entity.id
_entity.type
_entity.pdbx_description
1 polymer ?
#
loop_
_entity_poly.entity_id
_entity_poly.type
_entity_poly.pdbx_seq_one_letter_code
_entity_poly.pdbx_strand_id
1 'polypeptide(L)'
;MMFQKSACIETLYTELPFLERFRAAKADGFDFVEFWSWTDKDLAAVRAAADAAGVGISGFNGDAELSLIDPARKTAYKAFLRRSLDAAMGIGARSVTVHSNGLGEGGRVLCP
;
A
#
# COMPACT_ATOMS: atom_id res chain seq x y z
N MET A 1 5.63 -13.89 23.26
CA MET A 1 5.46 -12.74 22.37
C MET A 1 4.47 -13.08 21.27
N MET A 2 3.47 -12.26 21.08
CA MET A 2 2.54 -12.45 19.98
C MET A 2 2.91 -11.54 18.80
N PHE A 3 2.88 -12.11 17.61
CA PHE A 3 3.06 -11.32 16.40
C PHE A 3 1.78 -10.55 16.08
N GLN A 4 1.94 -9.34 15.60
CA GLN A 4 0.85 -8.61 14.98
C GLN A 4 0.69 -9.07 13.54
N LYS A 5 -0.57 -9.18 13.10
CA LYS A 5 -0.90 -9.71 11.78
C LYS A 5 -1.49 -8.63 10.91
N SER A 6 -1.05 -8.59 9.66
CA SER A 6 -1.56 -7.66 8.65
C SER A 6 -2.20 -8.42 7.50
N ALA A 7 -3.38 -8.00 7.08
CA ALA A 7 -4.09 -8.58 5.95
C ALA A 7 -3.92 -7.71 4.71
N CYS A 8 -3.53 -8.31 3.59
CA CYS A 8 -3.56 -7.64 2.29
C CYS A 8 -4.99 -7.63 1.76
N ILE A 9 -5.68 -6.50 1.90
CA ILE A 9 -7.08 -6.38 1.51
C ILE A 9 -7.31 -6.09 0.02
N GLU A 10 -6.25 -6.06 -0.77
CA GLU A 10 -6.38 -6.13 -2.24
C GLU A 10 -6.70 -7.55 -2.70
N THR A 11 -6.30 -8.57 -1.93
CA THR A 11 -6.46 -9.98 -2.29
C THR A 11 -7.41 -10.73 -1.39
N LEU A 12 -7.65 -10.24 -0.17
CA LEU A 12 -8.60 -10.82 0.76
C LEU A 12 -9.90 -10.01 0.76
N TYR A 13 -11.00 -10.66 1.02
CA TYR A 13 -12.33 -10.05 1.13
C TYR A 13 -12.79 -9.37 -0.16
N THR A 14 -12.35 -9.90 -1.30
CA THR A 14 -12.63 -9.28 -2.61
C THR A 14 -14.11 -9.29 -2.99
N GLU A 15 -14.92 -10.11 -2.33
CA GLU A 15 -16.38 -10.12 -2.45
C GLU A 15 -17.04 -8.90 -1.82
N LEU A 16 -16.31 -8.15 -0.98
CA LEU A 16 -16.80 -6.96 -0.30
C LEU A 16 -16.30 -5.67 -0.98
N PRO A 17 -17.06 -4.57 -0.90
CA PRO A 17 -16.53 -3.24 -1.22
C PRO A 17 -15.28 -2.96 -0.40
N PHE A 18 -14.32 -2.21 -0.98
CA PHE A 18 -13.00 -2.02 -0.37
C PHE A 18 -13.08 -1.52 1.09
N LEU A 19 -13.91 -0.52 1.37
CA LEU A 19 -14.00 0.07 2.70
C LEU A 19 -14.61 -0.88 3.74
N GLU A 20 -15.36 -1.88 3.33
CA GLU A 20 -15.91 -2.90 4.24
C GLU A 20 -14.90 -3.98 4.62
N ARG A 21 -13.83 -4.11 3.86
CA ARG A 21 -12.77 -5.10 4.10
C ARG A 21 -11.99 -4.85 5.39
N PHE A 22 -11.94 -3.61 5.86
CA PHE A 22 -11.31 -3.25 7.13
C PHE A 22 -12.00 -3.94 8.30
N ARG A 23 -13.31 -3.87 8.35
CA ARG A 23 -14.10 -4.52 9.40
C ARG A 23 -13.99 -6.05 9.31
N ALA A 24 -14.00 -6.61 8.11
CA ALA A 24 -13.85 -8.04 7.91
C ALA A 24 -12.49 -8.55 8.42
N ALA A 25 -11.42 -7.82 8.13
CA ALA A 25 -10.07 -8.14 8.63
C ALA A 25 -10.04 -8.11 10.16
N LYS A 26 -10.64 -7.11 10.78
CA LYS A 26 -10.72 -7.05 12.25
C LYS A 26 -11.47 -8.24 12.84
N ALA A 27 -12.60 -8.61 12.23
CA ALA A 27 -13.40 -9.74 12.68
C ALA A 27 -12.61 -11.06 12.64
N ASP A 28 -11.71 -11.22 11.66
CA ASP A 28 -10.86 -12.39 11.52
C ASP A 28 -9.57 -12.32 12.38
N GLY A 29 -9.44 -11.30 13.20
CA GLY A 29 -8.34 -11.19 14.17
C GLY A 29 -7.07 -10.54 13.64
N PHE A 30 -7.14 -9.79 12.52
CA PHE A 30 -6.01 -9.01 12.06
C PHE A 30 -5.88 -7.70 12.82
N ASP A 31 -4.65 -7.31 13.09
CA ASP A 31 -4.33 -6.05 13.78
C ASP A 31 -4.18 -4.89 12.79
N PHE A 32 -3.74 -5.21 11.58
CA PHE A 32 -3.45 -4.28 10.51
C PHE A 32 -4.01 -4.75 9.18
N VAL A 33 -4.15 -3.80 8.28
CA VAL A 33 -4.41 -4.05 6.86
C VAL A 33 -3.34 -3.37 6.01
N GLU A 34 -3.14 -3.88 4.81
CA GLU A 34 -2.31 -3.27 3.79
C GLU A 34 -2.99 -3.39 2.44
N PHE A 35 -2.60 -2.54 1.51
CA PHE A 35 -3.13 -2.53 0.15
C PHE A 35 -2.03 -2.10 -0.83
N TRP A 36 -2.31 -2.12 -2.14
CA TRP A 36 -1.24 -1.91 -3.12
C TRP A 36 -1.06 -0.46 -3.51
N SER A 37 -2.14 0.23 -3.86
CA SER A 37 -2.05 1.60 -4.38
C SER A 37 -2.91 2.56 -3.58
N TRP A 38 -2.37 3.77 -3.38
CA TRP A 38 -3.11 4.85 -2.73
C TRP A 38 -3.79 5.79 -3.73
N THR A 39 -3.34 5.80 -5.00
CA THR A 39 -3.77 6.80 -5.99
C THR A 39 -5.21 6.63 -6.48
N ASP A 40 -5.75 5.42 -6.37
CA ASP A 40 -7.09 5.06 -6.79
C ASP A 40 -8.09 5.03 -5.62
N LYS A 41 -7.73 5.57 -4.46
CA LYS A 41 -8.53 5.49 -3.25
C LYS A 41 -8.79 6.87 -2.65
N ASP A 42 -9.95 7.02 -2.03
CA ASP A 42 -10.25 8.16 -1.16
C ASP A 42 -9.56 7.94 0.20
N LEU A 43 -8.44 8.60 0.40
CA LEU A 43 -7.62 8.39 1.60
C LEU A 43 -8.32 8.80 2.89
N ALA A 44 -9.16 9.83 2.86
CA ALA A 44 -9.93 10.21 4.03
C ALA A 44 -10.93 9.12 4.42
N ALA A 45 -11.59 8.51 3.43
CA ALA A 45 -12.50 7.39 3.66
C ALA A 45 -11.75 6.14 4.13
N VAL A 46 -10.57 5.89 3.59
CA VAL A 46 -9.69 4.78 4.03
C VAL A 46 -9.33 4.94 5.50
N ARG A 47 -8.89 6.14 5.90
CA ARG A 47 -8.56 6.41 7.31
C ARG A 47 -9.77 6.22 8.21
N ALA A 48 -10.91 6.77 7.82
CA ALA A 48 -12.14 6.64 8.59
C ALA A 48 -12.56 5.17 8.75
N ALA A 49 -12.44 4.37 7.70
CA ALA A 49 -12.78 2.94 7.76
C ALA A 49 -11.84 2.16 8.70
N ALA A 50 -10.54 2.46 8.65
CA ALA A 50 -9.56 1.85 9.55
C ALA A 50 -9.84 2.21 11.01
N ASP A 51 -10.08 3.48 11.29
CA ASP A 51 -10.39 3.96 12.64
C ASP A 51 -11.69 3.34 13.17
N ALA A 52 -12.74 3.30 12.35
CA ALA A 52 -14.02 2.71 12.72
C ALA A 52 -13.91 1.20 12.99
N ALA A 53 -13.11 0.50 12.23
CA ALA A 53 -12.88 -0.93 12.41
C ALA A 53 -11.92 -1.26 13.56
N GLY A 54 -11.11 -0.29 13.98
CA GLY A 54 -10.11 -0.51 15.01
C GLY A 54 -8.90 -1.30 14.50
N VAL A 55 -8.55 -1.16 13.21
CA VAL A 55 -7.33 -1.74 12.64
C VAL A 55 -6.37 -0.63 12.24
N GLY A 56 -5.07 -0.91 12.31
CA GLY A 56 -4.05 -0.03 11.77
C GLY A 56 -3.83 -0.27 10.27
N ILE A 57 -3.11 0.63 9.63
CA ILE A 57 -2.65 0.46 8.25
C ILE A 57 -1.14 0.21 8.31
N SER A 58 -0.72 -0.99 7.92
CA SER A 58 0.71 -1.33 7.96
C SER A 58 1.47 -0.66 6.82
N GLY A 59 0.88 -0.55 5.64
CA GLY A 59 1.52 0.12 4.53
C GLY A 59 0.84 -0.11 3.18
N PHE A 60 1.48 0.44 2.17
CA PHE A 60 1.12 0.27 0.76
C PHE A 60 2.37 0.50 -0.11
N ASN A 61 2.26 0.28 -1.41
CA ASN A 61 3.38 0.51 -2.32
C ASN A 61 3.60 2.02 -2.52
N GLY A 62 4.80 2.47 -2.22
CA GLY A 62 5.19 3.87 -2.33
C GLY A 62 5.64 4.29 -3.73
N ASP A 63 5.88 3.32 -4.59
CA ASP A 63 6.24 3.51 -5.99
C ASP A 63 5.14 2.96 -6.90
N ALA A 64 4.96 3.58 -8.03
CA ALA A 64 4.07 3.10 -9.08
C ALA A 64 4.88 2.29 -10.10
N GLU A 65 4.57 2.43 -11.38
CA GLU A 65 5.31 1.80 -12.47
C GLU A 65 6.63 2.52 -12.77
N LEU A 66 7.26 3.09 -11.76
CA LEU A 66 8.50 3.82 -11.90
C LEU A 66 9.69 2.95 -11.51
N SER A 67 10.82 3.19 -12.16
CA SER A 67 12.05 2.45 -11.91
C SER A 67 12.99 3.26 -11.02
N LEU A 68 13.41 2.66 -9.92
CA LEU A 68 14.42 3.24 -9.04
C LEU A 68 15.81 3.26 -9.69
N ILE A 69 16.09 2.28 -10.53
CA ILE A 69 17.41 2.10 -11.14
C ILE A 69 17.57 2.77 -12.50
N ASP A 70 16.50 3.31 -13.09
CA ASP A 70 16.55 4.02 -14.37
C ASP A 70 16.89 5.50 -14.12
N PRO A 71 18.08 5.97 -14.56
CA PRO A 71 18.47 7.37 -14.35
C PRO A 71 17.50 8.38 -14.98
N ALA A 72 16.87 8.02 -16.10
CA ALA A 72 15.92 8.90 -16.79
C ALA A 72 14.62 9.12 -15.98
N ARG A 73 14.29 8.19 -15.09
CA ARG A 73 13.07 8.23 -14.28
C ARG A 73 13.31 8.63 -12.82
N LYS A 74 14.54 8.87 -12.45
CA LYS A 74 14.91 9.11 -11.04
C LYS A 74 14.18 10.31 -10.42
N THR A 75 14.05 11.40 -11.14
CA THR A 75 13.36 12.60 -10.65
C THR A 75 11.87 12.33 -10.45
N ALA A 76 11.22 11.69 -11.41
CA ALA A 76 9.81 11.32 -11.31
C ALA A 76 9.57 10.32 -10.18
N TYR A 77 10.46 9.35 -10.01
CA TYR A 77 10.41 8.38 -8.93
C TYR A 77 10.44 9.06 -7.55
N LYS A 78 11.39 9.96 -7.34
CA LYS A 78 11.51 10.68 -6.07
C LYS A 78 10.30 11.57 -5.78
N ALA A 79 9.78 12.24 -6.81
CA ALA A 79 8.61 13.09 -6.66
C ALA A 79 7.37 12.27 -6.28
N PHE A 80 7.18 11.11 -6.93
CA PHE A 80 6.08 10.21 -6.61
C PHE A 80 6.23 9.63 -5.19
N LEU A 81 7.43 9.20 -4.82
CA LEU A 81 7.68 8.66 -3.48
C LEU A 81 7.38 9.68 -2.38
N ARG A 82 7.73 10.95 -2.58
CA ARG A 82 7.38 12.02 -1.63
C ARG A 82 5.87 12.13 -1.44
N ARG A 83 5.10 12.11 -2.51
CA ARG A 83 3.63 12.12 -2.42
C ARG A 83 3.10 10.88 -1.72
N SER A 84 3.71 9.73 -1.95
CA SER A 84 3.35 8.48 -1.26
C SER A 84 3.62 8.58 0.25
N LEU A 85 4.73 9.17 0.64
CA LEU A 85 5.05 9.40 2.06
C LEU A 85 4.06 10.37 2.71
N ASP A 86 3.68 11.43 2.01
CA ASP A 86 2.66 12.36 2.50
C ASP A 86 1.31 11.65 2.66
N ALA A 87 0.93 10.83 1.69
CA ALA A 87 -0.29 10.02 1.76
C ALA A 87 -0.23 9.05 2.95
N ALA A 88 0.89 8.37 3.15
CA ALA A 88 1.08 7.45 4.27
C ALA A 88 0.95 8.17 5.63
N MET A 89 1.55 9.32 5.76
CA MET A 89 1.43 10.13 6.99
C MET A 89 -0.01 10.56 7.22
N GLY A 90 -0.72 10.95 6.15
CA GLY A 90 -2.11 11.40 6.25
C GLY A 90 -3.07 10.32 6.73
N ILE A 91 -2.84 9.06 6.39
CA ILE A 91 -3.68 7.94 6.83
C ILE A 91 -3.11 7.16 8.02
N GLY A 92 -1.98 7.58 8.55
CA GLY A 92 -1.33 6.90 9.67
C GLY A 92 -0.73 5.54 9.32
N ALA A 93 -0.35 5.33 8.05
CA ALA A 93 0.35 4.12 7.64
C ALA A 93 1.75 4.08 8.26
N ARG A 94 2.22 2.89 8.62
CA ARG A 94 3.50 2.71 9.31
C ARG A 94 4.69 2.60 8.37
N SER A 95 4.44 2.23 7.12
CA SER A 95 5.51 2.02 6.14
C SER A 95 4.99 2.22 4.72
N VAL A 96 5.93 2.40 3.81
CA VAL A 96 5.70 2.27 2.37
C VAL A 96 6.70 1.28 1.82
N THR A 97 6.28 0.46 0.87
CA THR A 97 7.14 -0.49 0.19
C THR A 97 7.66 0.12 -1.09
N VAL A 98 8.95 -0.02 -1.35
CA VAL A 98 9.57 0.42 -2.59
C VAL A 98 10.22 -0.76 -3.30
N HIS A 99 10.27 -0.71 -4.61
CA HIS A 99 10.84 -1.74 -5.45
C HIS A 99 12.00 -1.17 -6.26
N SER A 100 12.97 -2.00 -6.59
CA SER A 100 14.12 -1.55 -7.38
C SER A 100 13.74 -1.32 -8.85
N ASN A 101 12.98 -2.25 -9.40
CA ASN A 101 12.55 -2.17 -10.80
C ASN A 101 11.46 -3.20 -11.08
N GLY A 102 10.61 -2.89 -12.04
CA GLY A 102 9.70 -3.88 -12.62
C GLY A 102 10.43 -4.82 -13.56
N LEU A 103 9.93 -6.03 -13.71
CA LEU A 103 10.43 -6.99 -14.67
C LEU A 103 9.64 -6.90 -15.99
N GLY A 104 10.33 -7.00 -17.10
CA GLY A 104 9.71 -7.10 -18.40
C GLY A 104 9.21 -8.51 -18.71
N GLU A 105 8.71 -8.70 -19.91
CA GLU A 105 8.25 -9.98 -20.39
C GLU A 105 9.30 -11.07 -20.19
N GLY A 106 8.88 -12.23 -19.70
CA GLY A 106 9.80 -13.34 -19.41
C GLY A 106 10.72 -13.11 -18.22
N GLY A 107 10.41 -12.12 -17.35
CA GLY A 107 11.22 -11.82 -16.17
C GLY A 107 12.52 -11.07 -16.47
N ARG A 108 12.61 -10.42 -17.60
CA ARG A 108 13.81 -9.65 -17.99
C ARG A 108 13.94 -8.38 -17.16
N VAL A 109 15.15 -8.06 -16.76
CA VAL A 109 15.48 -6.76 -16.21
C VAL A 109 15.44 -5.73 -17.33
N LEU A 110 14.59 -4.72 -17.19
CA LEU A 110 14.37 -3.69 -18.23
C LEU A 110 15.45 -2.60 -18.24
N CYS A 111 16.16 -2.47 -17.12
CA CYS A 111 17.21 -1.47 -16.96
C CYS A 111 18.47 -2.18 -16.45
N PRO A 112 19.62 -1.97 -17.09
CA PRO A 112 20.87 -2.61 -16.67
C PRO A 112 21.38 -2.10 -15.32
#